data_b9f4c484bedc2e2205edc6ddc55f06c2
#
_entry.id   b9f4c484bedc2e2205edc6ddc55f06c2
#
_cell.length_a   1.000
_cell.length_b   1.000
_cell.length_c   1.000
_cell.angle_alpha   90.00
_cell.angle_beta   90.00
_cell.angle_gamma   90.00
#
_symmetry.space_group_name_H-M   'P 1'
#
loop_
_entity.id
_entity.type
_entity.pdbx_description
1 polymer ?
#
loop_
_entity_poly.entity_id
_entity_poly.type
_entity_poly.pdbx_seq_one_letter_code
_entity_poly.pdbx_strand_id
1 'polypeptide(L)'
;MAKPELQIEKLVSSNGDTPKKGDTVSVHYTGWFTNGGKFDSSVDRDEPFEFVLGAGMVIAGWDLGVAQMKVGDKVKLTIPPELGYGRDGYPGAIPPNATLVFEVELLGIR
;
A
#
# COMPACT_ATOMS: atom_id res chain seq x y z
N MET A 1 -3.11 8.15 -25.03
CA MET A 1 -3.55 8.44 -23.66
C MET A 1 -2.77 7.53 -22.69
N ALA A 2 -2.15 8.12 -21.71
CA ALA A 2 -1.38 7.34 -20.74
C ALA A 2 -2.34 6.58 -19.84
N LYS A 3 -2.01 5.32 -19.54
CA LYS A 3 -2.75 4.56 -18.55
C LYS A 3 -2.42 5.09 -17.17
N PRO A 4 -3.38 5.09 -16.24
CA PRO A 4 -3.08 5.39 -14.84
C PRO A 4 -2.03 4.41 -14.32
N GLU A 5 -1.05 4.91 -13.61
CA GLU A 5 0.06 4.11 -13.12
C GLU A 5 0.21 4.27 -11.62
N LEU A 6 0.71 3.21 -11.00
CA LEU A 6 1.13 3.26 -9.60
C LEU A 6 2.29 4.25 -9.48
N GLN A 7 2.17 5.19 -8.57
CA GLN A 7 3.25 6.12 -8.26
C GLN A 7 3.83 5.77 -6.88
N ILE A 8 5.15 5.69 -6.81
CA ILE A 8 5.86 5.35 -5.59
C ILE A 8 6.84 6.48 -5.30
N GLU A 9 6.63 7.15 -4.18
CA GLU A 9 7.54 8.20 -3.72
C GLU A 9 8.23 7.72 -2.44
N LYS A 10 9.54 7.60 -2.46
CA LYS A 10 10.28 7.16 -1.29
C LYS A 10 10.45 8.31 -0.30
N LEU A 11 9.91 8.14 0.89
CA LEU A 11 9.98 9.14 1.96
C LEU A 11 11.16 8.89 2.89
N VAL A 12 11.44 7.61 3.19
CA VAL A 12 12.59 7.18 3.97
C VAL A 12 13.22 6.01 3.25
N SER A 13 14.53 6.08 3.04
CA SER A 13 15.28 5.02 2.36
C SER A 13 16.17 4.30 3.36
N SER A 14 16.20 2.97 3.29
CA SER A 14 16.99 2.15 4.19
C SER A 14 17.89 1.21 3.39
N ASN A 15 18.73 0.45 4.11
CA ASN A 15 19.58 -0.60 3.54
C ASN A 15 19.14 -1.99 3.99
N GLY A 16 17.89 -2.14 4.42
CA GLY A 16 17.37 -3.43 4.87
C GLY A 16 17.14 -4.41 3.74
N ASP A 17 16.64 -5.59 4.09
CA ASP A 17 16.37 -6.64 3.13
C ASP A 17 15.18 -6.29 2.23
N THR A 18 15.21 -6.79 1.01
CA THR A 18 14.10 -6.67 0.06
C THR A 18 13.24 -7.93 0.14
N PRO A 19 11.92 -7.80 0.31
CA PRO A 19 11.05 -8.98 0.36
C PRO A 19 10.88 -9.61 -1.01
N LYS A 20 10.54 -10.90 -1.00
CA LYS A 20 10.26 -11.66 -2.22
C LYS A 20 8.81 -12.11 -2.20
N LYS A 21 8.28 -12.40 -3.39
CA LYS A 21 6.96 -13.02 -3.52
C LYS A 21 6.91 -14.28 -2.64
N GLY A 22 5.87 -14.37 -1.84
CA GLY A 22 5.68 -15.48 -0.91
C GLY A 22 6.14 -15.19 0.50
N ASP A 23 6.92 -14.11 0.71
CA ASP A 23 7.31 -13.72 2.07
C ASP A 23 6.11 -13.12 2.81
N THR A 24 6.05 -13.37 4.12
CA THR A 24 5.11 -12.65 4.98
C THR A 24 5.78 -11.36 5.42
N VAL A 25 5.14 -10.24 5.11
CA VAL A 25 5.67 -8.92 5.43
C VAL A 25 4.78 -8.25 6.47
N SER A 26 5.41 -7.40 7.30
CA SER A 26 4.73 -6.62 8.33
C SER A 26 4.91 -5.15 8.00
N VAL A 27 3.80 -4.40 7.96
CA VAL A 27 3.81 -2.99 7.60
C VAL A 27 2.96 -2.18 8.56
N HIS A 28 3.33 -0.88 8.70
CA HIS A 28 2.39 0.13 9.16
C HIS A 28 1.96 0.97 7.97
N TYR A 29 0.70 1.35 7.94
CA TYR A 29 0.18 2.16 6.84
C TYR A 29 -0.89 3.13 7.31
N THR A 30 -1.06 4.19 6.55
CA THR A 30 -2.20 5.09 6.64
C THR A 30 -2.67 5.39 5.23
N GLY A 31 -3.98 5.34 5.03
CA GLY A 31 -4.59 5.57 3.71
C GLY A 31 -5.51 6.78 3.71
N TRP A 32 -5.43 7.56 2.63
CA TRP A 32 -6.26 8.74 2.41
C TRP A 32 -6.91 8.70 1.04
N PHE A 33 -8.04 9.36 0.92
CA PHE A 33 -8.58 9.75 -0.37
C PHE A 33 -7.83 10.96 -0.91
N THR A 34 -7.99 11.25 -2.19
CA THR A 34 -7.31 12.40 -2.81
C THR A 34 -7.77 13.75 -2.25
N ASN A 35 -8.95 13.80 -1.62
CA ASN A 35 -9.43 15.02 -0.95
C ASN A 35 -8.82 15.19 0.45
N GLY A 36 -7.93 14.30 0.88
CA GLY A 36 -7.27 14.37 2.17
C GLY A 36 -7.97 13.61 3.29
N GLY A 37 -9.13 13.03 3.04
CA GLY A 37 -9.85 12.27 4.05
C GLY A 37 -9.18 10.94 4.36
N LYS A 38 -8.78 10.72 5.62
CA LYS A 38 -8.17 9.47 6.05
C LYS A 38 -9.26 8.40 6.20
N PHE A 39 -9.05 7.22 5.62
CA PHE A 39 -10.06 6.15 5.68
C PHE A 39 -9.59 4.93 6.46
N ASP A 40 -8.30 4.76 6.68
CA ASP A 40 -7.79 3.59 7.41
C ASP A 40 -6.37 3.87 7.89
N SER A 41 -5.98 3.25 9.03
CA SER A 41 -4.60 3.37 9.54
C SER A 41 -4.31 2.27 10.54
N SER A 42 -3.26 1.49 10.28
CA SER A 42 -2.74 0.52 11.25
C SER A 42 -2.07 1.23 12.41
N VAL A 43 -1.49 2.42 12.15
CA VAL A 43 -0.84 3.23 13.18
C VAL A 43 -1.87 3.68 14.23
N ASP A 44 -3.05 4.10 13.79
CA ASP A 44 -4.11 4.53 14.71
C ASP A 44 -4.61 3.37 15.58
N ARG A 45 -4.56 2.15 15.04
CA ARG A 45 -4.94 0.94 15.80
C ARG A 45 -3.79 0.40 16.65
N ASP A 46 -2.59 0.96 16.50
CA ASP A 46 -1.36 0.47 17.15
C ASP A 46 -1.14 -1.02 16.90
N GLU A 47 -1.39 -1.47 15.66
CA GLU A 47 -1.30 -2.88 15.30
C GLU A 47 -0.79 -3.00 13.86
N PRO A 48 0.46 -3.48 13.67
CA PRO A 48 0.99 -3.71 12.33
C PRO A 48 0.12 -4.69 11.55
N PHE A 49 0.09 -4.51 10.24
CA PHE A 49 -0.65 -5.38 9.34
C PHE A 49 0.30 -6.34 8.64
N GLU A 50 -0.05 -7.62 8.64
CA GLU A 50 0.76 -8.66 8.00
C GLU A 50 0.02 -9.27 6.82
N PHE A 51 0.76 -9.53 5.74
CA PHE A 51 0.19 -10.21 4.57
C PHE A 51 1.29 -10.93 3.80
N VAL A 52 0.88 -11.91 2.99
CA VAL A 52 1.81 -12.64 2.10
C VAL A 52 1.96 -11.84 0.81
N LEU A 53 3.20 -11.44 0.52
CA LEU A 53 3.48 -10.60 -0.64
C LEU A 53 3.26 -11.37 -1.94
N GLY A 54 2.55 -10.74 -2.88
CA GLY A 54 2.33 -11.30 -4.20
C GLY A 54 1.26 -12.37 -4.27
N ALA A 55 0.53 -12.62 -3.17
CA ALA A 55 -0.49 -13.66 -3.10
C ALA A 55 -1.91 -13.16 -3.37
N GLY A 56 -2.07 -11.86 -3.70
CA GLY A 56 -3.39 -11.29 -3.94
C GLY A 56 -4.21 -11.07 -2.68
N MET A 57 -3.58 -11.07 -1.52
CA MET A 57 -4.25 -10.82 -0.24
C MET A 57 -4.58 -9.35 -0.03
N VAL A 58 -3.95 -8.47 -0.79
CA VAL A 58 -4.10 -7.02 -0.72
C VAL A 58 -4.35 -6.49 -2.12
N ILE A 59 -4.71 -5.21 -2.23
CA ILE A 59 -4.89 -4.60 -3.55
C ILE A 59 -3.58 -4.64 -4.34
N ALA A 60 -3.69 -4.70 -5.67
CA ALA A 60 -2.52 -4.91 -6.54
C ALA A 60 -1.46 -3.83 -6.35
N GLY A 61 -1.87 -2.58 -6.11
CA GLY A 61 -0.93 -1.49 -5.86
C GLY A 61 -0.02 -1.73 -4.66
N TRP A 62 -0.50 -2.43 -3.64
CA TRP A 62 0.31 -2.81 -2.48
C TRP A 62 1.28 -3.94 -2.83
N ASP A 63 0.78 -5.00 -3.50
CA ASP A 63 1.67 -6.11 -3.89
C ASP A 63 2.82 -5.60 -4.78
N LEU A 64 2.53 -4.69 -5.69
CA LEU A 64 3.55 -4.11 -6.55
C LEU A 64 4.47 -3.13 -5.80
N GLY A 65 3.88 -2.28 -4.96
CA GLY A 65 4.64 -1.23 -4.27
C GLY A 65 5.53 -1.77 -3.17
N VAL A 66 5.01 -2.66 -2.34
CA VAL A 66 5.79 -3.23 -1.22
C VAL A 66 6.91 -4.12 -1.72
N ALA A 67 6.73 -4.77 -2.89
CA ALA A 67 7.79 -5.59 -3.50
C ALA A 67 9.05 -4.78 -3.85
N GLN A 68 8.94 -3.46 -3.96
CA GLN A 68 10.05 -2.58 -4.29
C GLN A 68 10.65 -1.90 -3.07
N MET A 69 10.15 -2.21 -1.87
CA MET A 69 10.64 -1.62 -0.62
C MET A 69 11.70 -2.50 0.00
N LYS A 70 12.48 -1.88 0.89
CA LYS A 70 13.39 -2.59 1.80
C LYS A 70 12.89 -2.40 3.21
N VAL A 71 13.21 -3.33 4.10
CA VAL A 71 12.87 -3.20 5.52
C VAL A 71 13.43 -1.89 6.06
N GLY A 72 12.57 -1.08 6.64
CA GLY A 72 12.91 0.27 7.12
C GLY A 72 12.53 1.38 6.16
N ASP A 73 12.21 1.05 4.90
CA ASP A 73 11.73 2.06 3.95
C ASP A 73 10.34 2.54 4.32
N LYS A 74 10.07 3.80 4.02
CA LYS A 74 8.73 4.37 4.06
C LYS A 74 8.46 5.01 2.71
N VAL A 75 7.33 4.66 2.11
CA VAL A 75 6.96 5.18 0.79
C VAL A 75 5.55 5.73 0.81
N LYS A 76 5.29 6.64 -0.13
CA LYS A 76 3.96 7.11 -0.43
C LYS A 76 3.55 6.45 -1.74
N LEU A 77 2.45 5.70 -1.70
CA LEU A 77 1.88 5.03 -2.86
C LEU A 77 0.65 5.80 -3.30
N THR A 78 0.62 6.22 -4.56
CA THR A 78 -0.60 6.74 -5.18
C THR A 78 -1.11 5.68 -6.13
N ILE A 79 -2.25 5.10 -5.79
CA ILE A 79 -2.77 3.89 -6.42
C ILE A 79 -4.01 4.24 -7.23
N PRO A 80 -3.96 4.06 -8.57
CA PRO A 80 -5.14 4.30 -9.39
C PRO A 80 -6.19 3.22 -9.12
N PRO A 81 -7.47 3.47 -9.46
CA PRO A 81 -8.53 2.50 -9.17
C PRO A 81 -8.26 1.11 -9.74
N GLU A 82 -7.62 1.02 -10.89
CA GLU A 82 -7.33 -0.27 -11.56
C GLU A 82 -6.40 -1.16 -10.72
N LEU A 83 -5.59 -0.56 -9.86
CA LEU A 83 -4.71 -1.29 -8.95
C LEU A 83 -5.20 -1.25 -7.51
N GLY A 84 -6.38 -0.69 -7.29
CA GLY A 84 -7.04 -0.60 -6.00
C GLY A 84 -8.36 -1.37 -6.01
N TYR A 85 -9.45 -0.68 -5.70
CA TYR A 85 -10.77 -1.30 -5.60
C TYR A 85 -11.62 -1.13 -6.86
N GLY A 86 -11.07 -0.54 -7.93
CA GLY A 86 -11.71 -0.48 -9.23
C GLY A 86 -12.99 0.34 -9.25
N ARG A 87 -13.82 0.07 -10.25
CA ARG A 87 -15.05 0.81 -10.42
C ARG A 87 -16.16 0.39 -9.45
N ASP A 88 -16.02 -0.75 -8.78
CA ASP A 88 -16.99 -1.17 -7.78
C ASP A 88 -16.72 -0.56 -6.41
N GLY A 89 -15.49 -0.17 -6.14
CA GLY A 89 -15.07 0.31 -4.83
C GLY A 89 -15.20 -0.79 -3.78
N TYR A 90 -15.32 -0.36 -2.53
CA TYR A 90 -15.60 -1.25 -1.40
C TYR A 90 -16.81 -0.66 -0.67
N PRO A 91 -17.99 -1.29 -0.75
CA PRO A 91 -19.21 -0.68 -0.22
C PRO A 91 -19.07 -0.27 1.24
N GLY A 92 -19.46 0.96 1.53
CA GLY A 92 -19.39 1.53 2.88
C GLY A 92 -18.04 2.10 3.26
N ALA A 93 -16.97 1.88 2.46
CA ALA A 93 -15.64 2.34 2.79
C ALA A 93 -14.95 3.08 1.63
N ILE A 94 -14.93 2.49 0.43
CA ILE A 94 -14.21 3.04 -0.72
C ILE A 94 -15.21 3.30 -1.85
N PRO A 95 -15.32 4.55 -2.33
CA PRO A 95 -16.23 4.85 -3.45
C PRO A 95 -15.71 4.24 -4.75
N PRO A 96 -16.60 4.11 -5.76
CA PRO A 96 -16.19 3.65 -7.08
C PRO A 96 -15.14 4.58 -7.71
N ASN A 97 -14.21 3.98 -8.46
CA ASN A 97 -13.18 4.69 -9.23
C ASN A 97 -12.31 5.60 -8.37
N ALA A 98 -12.03 5.19 -7.13
CA ALA A 98 -11.23 6.01 -6.22
C ALA A 98 -9.75 5.79 -6.43
N THR A 99 -8.99 6.87 -6.59
CA THR A 99 -7.54 6.88 -6.46
C THR A 99 -7.23 6.98 -4.98
N LEU A 100 -6.32 6.13 -4.49
CA LEU A 100 -6.00 6.04 -3.07
C LEU A 100 -4.55 6.44 -2.84
N VAL A 101 -4.30 7.08 -1.71
CA VAL A 101 -2.95 7.47 -1.30
C VAL A 101 -2.63 6.77 0.01
N PHE A 102 -1.53 6.03 0.04
CA PHE A 102 -1.07 5.35 1.25
C PHE A 102 0.34 5.79 1.59
N GLU A 103 0.61 5.96 2.87
CA GLU A 103 1.99 5.94 3.38
C GLU A 103 2.19 4.57 4.02
N VAL A 104 3.22 3.85 3.56
CA VAL A 104 3.51 2.48 3.99
C VAL A 104 4.95 2.40 4.47
N GLU A 105 5.12 1.85 5.67
CA GLU A 105 6.44 1.59 6.24
C GLU A 105 6.61 0.07 6.35
N LEU A 106 7.67 -0.47 5.74
CA LEU A 106 7.95 -1.91 5.84
C LEU A 106 8.75 -2.18 7.11
N LEU A 107 8.12 -2.90 8.04
CA LEU A 107 8.69 -3.13 9.36
C LEU A 107 9.54 -4.39 9.41
N GLY A 108 9.16 -5.43 8.67
CA GLY A 108 9.88 -6.69 8.72
C GLY A 108 9.41 -7.70 7.70
N ILE A 109 10.21 -8.76 7.56
CA ILE A 109 9.94 -9.91 6.70
C ILE A 109 10.05 -11.15 7.57
N ARG A 110 9.11 -12.05 7.42
CA ARG A 110 9.14 -13.34 8.12
C ARG A 110 9.45 -14.48 7.18
#